data_309614c79d39e5c69b3e3bb1ffd60f62
#
_entry.id   309614c79d39e5c69b3e3bb1ffd60f62
#
_cell.length_a   1.000
_cell.length_b   1.000
_cell.length_c   1.000
_cell.angle_alpha   90.00
_cell.angle_beta   90.00
_cell.angle_gamma   90.00
#
_symmetry.space_group_name_H-M   'P 1'
#
loop_
_entity.id
_entity.type
_entity.pdbx_description
1 polymer ?
#
loop_
_entity_poly.entity_id
_entity_poly.type
_entity_poly.pdbx_seq_one_letter_code
_entity_poly.pdbx_strand_id
1 'polypeptide(L)'
;MLSIIVPCYNEADAIPHFFAATEAVVQDLDFPAEYIFVNDGSKDSTLEVLRNLHQAHPDRVRYLSFSRNFGKEAAIYAGLKSSRGDYITLMDADLQDPPELLPQMFDLIQSKGVDCVGTRRTN
;
A
#
# COMPACT_ATOMS: atom_id res chain seq x y z
N MET A 1 -0.61 3.45 -14.26
CA MET A 1 0.10 3.33 -12.97
C MET A 1 -0.79 2.68 -11.93
N LEU A 2 -0.23 1.82 -11.10
CA LEU A 2 -0.93 1.17 -10.00
C LEU A 2 -0.67 1.94 -8.70
N SER A 3 -1.70 2.23 -7.93
CA SER A 3 -1.57 2.80 -6.60
C SER A 3 -1.82 1.70 -5.55
N ILE A 4 -0.84 1.48 -4.69
CA ILE A 4 -0.92 0.48 -3.63
C ILE A 4 -1.15 1.23 -2.31
N ILE A 5 -2.35 1.08 -1.75
CA ILE A 5 -2.73 1.75 -0.52
C ILE A 5 -2.51 0.79 0.65
N VAL A 6 -1.73 1.22 1.63
CA VAL A 6 -1.32 0.39 2.76
C VAL A 6 -1.67 1.11 4.06
N PRO A 7 -2.82 0.81 4.65
CA PRO A 7 -3.14 1.35 5.97
C PRO A 7 -2.25 0.70 7.03
N CYS A 8 -1.70 1.51 7.94
CA CYS A 8 -0.73 1.07 8.94
C CYS A 8 -1.16 1.53 10.33
N TYR A 9 -1.09 0.62 11.29
CA TYR A 9 -1.26 0.96 12.68
C TYR A 9 -0.33 0.09 13.51
N ASN A 10 0.70 0.70 14.11
CA ASN A 10 1.73 0.01 14.88
C ASN A 10 2.39 -1.13 14.07
N GLU A 11 2.85 -0.78 12.86
CA GLU A 11 3.41 -1.73 11.90
C GLU A 11 4.89 -1.47 11.61
N ALA A 12 5.61 -0.82 12.54
CA ALA A 12 7.00 -0.43 12.30
C ALA A 12 7.89 -1.61 11.87
N ASP A 13 7.70 -2.78 12.48
CA ASP A 13 8.50 -3.96 12.15
C ASP A 13 8.10 -4.60 10.83
N ALA A 14 6.83 -4.52 10.47
CA ALA A 14 6.30 -5.17 9.28
C ALA A 14 6.59 -4.40 7.99
N ILE A 15 6.61 -3.06 8.05
CA ILE A 15 6.70 -2.22 6.86
C ILE A 15 7.96 -2.49 6.02
N PRO A 16 9.18 -2.60 6.58
CA PRO A 16 10.34 -2.88 5.75
C PRO A 16 10.25 -4.22 5.03
N HIS A 17 9.73 -5.24 5.69
CA HIS A 17 9.55 -6.57 5.09
C HIS A 17 8.50 -6.53 3.98
N PHE A 18 7.39 -5.83 4.25
CA PHE A 18 6.33 -5.65 3.26
C PHE A 18 6.88 -4.96 2.01
N PHE A 19 7.61 -3.86 2.20
CA PHE A 19 8.11 -3.09 1.07
C PHE A 19 9.08 -3.91 0.24
N ALA A 20 10.02 -4.62 0.88
CA ALA A 20 11.00 -5.44 0.17
C ALA A 20 10.32 -6.54 -0.65
N ALA A 21 9.37 -7.25 -0.05
CA ALA A 21 8.67 -8.34 -0.72
C ALA A 21 7.81 -7.82 -1.87
N THR A 22 7.13 -6.70 -1.67
CA THR A 22 6.24 -6.13 -2.68
C THR A 22 7.04 -5.52 -3.85
N GLU A 23 8.16 -4.83 -3.55
CA GLU A 23 9.02 -4.26 -4.59
C GLU A 23 9.58 -5.34 -5.52
N ALA A 24 9.93 -6.51 -4.98
CA ALA A 24 10.43 -7.61 -5.80
C ALA A 24 9.41 -8.01 -6.87
N VAL A 25 8.12 -7.95 -6.55
CA VAL A 25 7.05 -8.26 -7.49
C VAL A 25 6.77 -7.08 -8.41
N VAL A 26 6.71 -5.87 -7.85
CA VAL A 26 6.39 -4.65 -8.59
C VAL A 26 7.40 -4.38 -9.70
N GLN A 27 8.68 -4.64 -9.44
CA GLN A 27 9.72 -4.43 -10.45
C GLN A 27 9.57 -5.34 -11.67
N ASP A 28 8.90 -6.47 -11.52
CA ASP A 28 8.63 -7.39 -12.63
C ASP A 28 7.36 -7.01 -13.42
N LEU A 29 6.61 -6.02 -12.97
CA LEU A 29 5.43 -5.55 -13.68
C LEU A 29 5.83 -4.62 -14.83
N ASP A 30 5.02 -4.63 -15.91
CA ASP A 30 5.28 -3.82 -17.10
C ASP A 30 4.79 -2.39 -16.97
N PHE A 31 4.39 -1.97 -15.77
CA PHE A 31 3.82 -0.63 -15.53
C PHE A 31 4.31 -0.11 -14.18
N PRO A 32 4.33 1.22 -14.02
CA PRO A 32 4.80 1.82 -12.77
C PRO A 32 3.79 1.65 -11.63
N ALA A 33 4.29 1.69 -10.41
CA ALA A 33 3.48 1.64 -9.21
C ALA A 33 3.93 2.67 -8.19
N GLU A 34 3.00 3.17 -7.39
CA GLU A 34 3.27 4.02 -6.25
C GLU A 34 2.72 3.37 -4.99
N TYR A 35 3.34 3.68 -3.85
CA TYR A 35 2.88 3.25 -2.55
C TYR A 35 2.31 4.45 -1.80
N ILE A 36 1.17 4.28 -1.17
CA ILE A 36 0.60 5.28 -0.29
C ILE A 36 0.35 4.63 1.06
N PHE A 37 1.28 4.84 1.97
CA PHE A 37 1.14 4.35 3.34
C PHE A 37 0.35 5.37 4.14
N VAL A 38 -0.64 4.90 4.90
CA VAL A 38 -1.42 5.78 5.75
C VAL A 38 -1.21 5.34 7.19
N ASN A 39 -0.51 6.17 7.95
CA ASN A 39 -0.27 5.94 9.36
C ASN A 39 -1.48 6.40 10.16
N ASP A 40 -2.23 5.44 10.68
CA ASP A 40 -3.48 5.68 11.40
C ASP A 40 -3.23 5.91 12.89
N GLY A 41 -2.41 6.92 13.19
CA GLY A 41 -2.16 7.33 14.57
C GLY A 41 -1.36 6.32 15.38
N SER A 42 -0.35 5.69 14.78
CA SER A 42 0.48 4.71 15.47
C SER A 42 1.21 5.30 16.66
N LYS A 43 1.42 4.49 17.68
CA LYS A 43 2.11 4.86 18.91
C LYS A 43 3.58 4.40 18.93
N ASP A 44 3.95 3.54 18.00
CA ASP A 44 5.32 3.04 17.86
C ASP A 44 6.11 3.92 16.86
N SER A 45 7.21 3.41 16.33
CA SER A 45 8.06 4.12 15.37
C SER A 45 7.58 4.02 13.93
N THR A 46 6.32 3.67 13.67
CA THR A 46 5.78 3.54 12.31
C THR A 46 6.02 4.78 11.47
N LEU A 47 5.73 5.97 12.01
CA LEU A 47 5.91 7.21 11.25
C LEU A 47 7.36 7.42 10.84
N GLU A 48 8.30 7.15 11.74
CA GLU A 48 9.72 7.29 11.44
C GLU A 48 10.15 6.33 10.33
N VAL A 49 9.68 5.08 10.39
CA VAL A 49 9.95 4.10 9.34
C VAL A 49 9.43 4.59 8.00
N LEU A 50 8.23 5.16 7.96
CA LEU A 50 7.65 5.68 6.72
C LEU A 50 8.43 6.89 6.19
N ARG A 51 8.89 7.77 7.07
CA ARG A 51 9.73 8.89 6.65
C ARG A 51 11.02 8.42 5.99
N ASN A 52 11.67 7.45 6.60
CA ASN A 52 12.91 6.89 6.06
C ASN A 52 12.67 6.22 4.71
N LEU A 53 11.59 5.51 4.57
CA LEU A 53 11.23 4.85 3.33
C LEU A 53 10.93 5.86 2.23
N HIS A 54 10.22 6.93 2.55
CA HIS A 54 9.96 8.01 1.60
C HIS A 54 11.25 8.69 1.15
N GLN A 55 12.17 8.94 2.07
CA GLN A 55 13.45 9.56 1.72
C GLN A 55 14.28 8.69 0.79
N ALA A 56 14.20 7.37 0.95
CA ALA A 56 14.91 6.45 0.08
C ALA A 56 14.25 6.31 -1.29
N HIS A 57 12.94 6.51 -1.38
CA HIS A 57 12.17 6.33 -2.62
C HIS A 57 11.14 7.45 -2.81
N PRO A 58 11.59 8.72 -2.94
CA PRO A 58 10.66 9.86 -2.92
C PRO A 58 9.67 9.88 -4.07
N ASP A 59 10.00 9.27 -5.21
CA ASP A 59 9.13 9.29 -6.38
C ASP A 59 8.02 8.25 -6.30
N ARG A 60 8.22 7.19 -5.51
CA ARG A 60 7.31 6.05 -5.49
C ARG A 60 6.64 5.82 -4.16
N VAL A 61 7.20 6.31 -3.07
CA VAL A 61 6.66 6.10 -1.73
C VAL A 61 6.17 7.43 -1.18
N ARG A 62 4.88 7.48 -0.88
CA ARG A 62 4.28 8.61 -0.19
C ARG A 62 3.63 8.11 1.08
N TYR A 63 3.44 8.98 2.03
CA TYR A 63 2.74 8.60 3.25
C TYR A 63 1.88 9.75 3.76
N LEU A 64 0.82 9.37 4.46
CA LEU A 64 -0.04 10.27 5.20
C LEU A 64 0.00 9.86 6.66
N SER A 65 -0.10 10.81 7.57
CA SER A 65 -0.07 10.51 8.99
C SER A 65 -1.20 11.22 9.72
N PHE A 66 -2.02 10.44 10.42
CA PHE A 66 -3.08 10.98 11.24
C PHE A 66 -2.53 11.30 12.63
N SER A 67 -3.08 12.33 13.25
CA SER A 67 -2.70 12.74 14.61
C SER A 67 -3.16 11.75 15.68
N ARG A 68 -4.13 10.91 15.35
CA ARG A 68 -4.65 9.86 16.24
C ARG A 68 -5.27 8.76 15.41
N ASN A 69 -5.64 7.66 16.06
CA ASN A 69 -6.31 6.56 15.38
C ASN A 69 -7.74 6.95 15.01
N PHE A 70 -8.05 6.95 13.72
CA PHE A 70 -9.39 7.20 13.20
C PHE A 70 -10.06 5.95 12.64
N GLY A 71 -9.32 4.85 12.53
CA GLY A 71 -9.85 3.61 12.01
C GLY A 71 -9.37 3.29 10.60
N LYS A 72 -9.40 2.01 10.25
CA LYS A 72 -8.91 1.52 8.97
C LYS A 72 -9.67 2.11 7.79
N GLU A 73 -10.98 2.29 7.92
CA GLU A 73 -11.79 2.86 6.84
C GLU A 73 -11.38 4.29 6.51
N ALA A 74 -11.10 5.10 7.54
CA ALA A 74 -10.62 6.46 7.34
C ALA A 74 -9.26 6.47 6.65
N ALA A 75 -8.37 5.54 7.02
CA ALA A 75 -7.07 5.41 6.40
C ALA A 75 -7.19 5.03 4.93
N ILE A 76 -8.05 4.08 4.60
CA ILE A 76 -8.30 3.67 3.22
C ILE A 76 -8.83 4.85 2.40
N TYR A 77 -9.79 5.58 2.95
CA TYR A 77 -10.37 6.73 2.26
C TYR A 77 -9.32 7.80 1.96
N ALA A 78 -8.46 8.11 2.94
CA ALA A 78 -7.40 9.08 2.73
C ALA A 78 -6.42 8.63 1.64
N GLY A 79 -6.07 7.34 1.64
CA GLY A 79 -5.22 6.77 0.60
C GLY A 79 -5.85 6.86 -0.78
N LEU A 80 -7.14 6.56 -0.87
CA LEU A 80 -7.88 6.67 -2.14
C LEU A 80 -7.87 8.10 -2.69
N LYS A 81 -8.08 9.08 -1.82
CA LYS A 81 -8.06 10.49 -2.24
C LYS A 81 -6.69 10.94 -2.71
N SER A 82 -5.64 10.33 -2.21
CA SER A 82 -4.26 10.69 -2.56
C SER A 82 -3.73 9.90 -3.74
N SER A 83 -4.42 8.85 -4.18
CA SER A 83 -3.94 7.99 -5.26
C SER A 83 -3.92 8.72 -6.59
N ARG A 84 -2.89 8.43 -7.40
CA ARG A 84 -2.72 8.99 -8.74
C ARG A 84 -2.82 7.94 -9.82
N GLY A 85 -2.81 6.67 -9.46
CA GLY A 85 -2.83 5.58 -10.41
C GLY A 85 -4.19 5.38 -11.05
N ASP A 86 -4.17 4.75 -12.22
CA ASP A 86 -5.39 4.37 -12.92
C ASP A 86 -6.07 3.19 -12.25
N TYR A 87 -5.28 2.38 -11.55
CA TYR A 87 -5.75 1.19 -10.83
C TYR A 87 -5.28 1.27 -9.39
N ILE A 88 -6.08 0.76 -8.47
CA ILE A 88 -5.84 0.86 -7.04
C ILE A 88 -5.96 -0.52 -6.42
N THR A 89 -5.01 -0.89 -5.57
CA THR A 89 -5.10 -2.08 -4.74
C THR A 89 -4.87 -1.71 -3.28
N LEU A 90 -5.52 -2.44 -2.39
CA LEU A 90 -5.33 -2.31 -0.95
C LEU A 90 -4.54 -3.51 -0.46
N MET A 91 -3.51 -3.26 0.33
CA MET A 91 -2.68 -4.33 0.90
C MET A 91 -2.41 -4.04 2.37
N ASP A 92 -2.33 -5.09 3.18
CA ASP A 92 -1.96 -4.96 4.58
C ASP A 92 -0.45 -5.11 4.75
N ALA A 93 0.14 -4.27 5.63
CA ALA A 93 1.59 -4.27 5.83
C ALA A 93 2.13 -5.56 6.44
N ASP A 94 1.28 -6.36 7.07
CA ASP A 94 1.69 -7.61 7.70
C ASP A 94 1.78 -8.79 6.72
N LEU A 95 1.68 -8.52 5.41
CA LEU A 95 1.79 -9.53 4.34
C LEU A 95 0.74 -10.63 4.42
N GLN A 96 -0.42 -10.35 4.97
CA GLN A 96 -1.54 -11.28 4.90
C GLN A 96 -2.02 -11.48 3.47
N ASP A 97 -1.82 -10.47 2.64
CA ASP A 97 -2.12 -10.53 1.21
C ASP A 97 -0.81 -10.72 0.45
N PRO A 98 -0.55 -11.90 -0.15
CA PRO A 98 0.73 -12.13 -0.82
C PRO A 98 0.95 -11.15 -1.98
N PRO A 99 2.11 -10.48 -2.04
CA PRO A 99 2.42 -9.57 -3.15
C PRO A 99 2.41 -10.26 -4.52
N GLU A 100 2.64 -11.55 -4.55
CA GLU A 100 2.65 -12.35 -5.77
C GLU A 100 1.29 -12.35 -6.48
N LEU A 101 0.23 -11.95 -5.79
CA LEU A 101 -1.10 -11.81 -6.40
C LEU A 101 -1.23 -10.56 -7.27
N LEU A 102 -0.34 -9.57 -7.13
CA LEU A 102 -0.43 -8.32 -7.89
C LEU A 102 -0.49 -8.53 -9.41
N PRO A 103 0.37 -9.36 -10.02
CA PRO A 103 0.27 -9.59 -11.46
C PRO A 103 -1.07 -10.19 -11.87
N GLN A 104 -1.60 -11.12 -11.07
CA GLN A 104 -2.89 -11.74 -11.35
C GLN A 104 -4.03 -10.74 -11.23
N MET A 105 -3.99 -9.86 -10.22
CA MET A 105 -4.99 -8.81 -10.04
C MET A 105 -4.97 -7.83 -11.20
N PHE A 106 -3.79 -7.47 -11.68
CA PHE A 106 -3.66 -6.56 -12.80
C PHE A 106 -4.19 -7.17 -14.09
N ASP A 107 -3.90 -8.45 -14.33
CA ASP A 107 -4.45 -9.17 -15.49
C ASP A 107 -5.96 -9.18 -15.43
N LEU A 108 -6.54 -9.37 -14.26
CA LEU A 108 -7.98 -9.37 -14.07
C LEU A 108 -8.59 -8.00 -14.42
N ILE A 109 -7.94 -6.92 -13.97
CA ILE A 109 -8.38 -5.56 -14.28
C ILE A 109 -8.39 -5.34 -15.80
N GLN A 110 -7.31 -5.69 -16.47
CA GLN A 110 -7.19 -5.51 -17.92
C GLN A 110 -8.18 -6.36 -18.70
N SER A 111 -8.40 -7.61 -18.27
CA SER A 111 -9.26 -8.54 -18.99
C SER A 111 -10.75 -8.22 -18.81
N LYS A 112 -11.14 -7.71 -17.65
CA LYS A 112 -12.54 -7.55 -17.28
C LYS A 112 -12.99 -6.11 -17.09
N GLY A 113 -12.10 -5.16 -17.30
CA GLY A 113 -12.43 -3.74 -17.16
C GLY A 113 -12.75 -3.32 -15.73
N VAL A 114 -12.18 -4.01 -14.74
CA VAL A 114 -12.36 -3.68 -13.33
C VAL A 114 -11.40 -2.55 -12.95
N ASP A 115 -11.89 -1.48 -12.30
CA ASP A 115 -11.09 -0.32 -11.95
C ASP A 115 -10.38 -0.46 -10.61
N CYS A 116 -10.88 -1.28 -9.71
CA CYS A 116 -10.32 -1.45 -8.38
C CYS A 116 -10.38 -2.91 -7.97
N VAL A 117 -9.25 -3.43 -7.49
CA VAL A 117 -9.15 -4.81 -7.02
C VAL A 117 -8.51 -4.80 -5.63
N GLY A 118 -9.12 -5.51 -4.70
CA GLY A 118 -8.57 -5.71 -3.38
C GLY A 118 -8.53 -7.18 -3.03
N THR A 119 -7.60 -7.56 -2.16
CA THR A 119 -7.59 -8.91 -1.62
C THR A 119 -8.43 -8.95 -0.36
N ARG A 120 -9.14 -10.06 -0.15
CA ARG A 120 -9.91 -10.28 1.05
C ARG A 120 -9.28 -11.34 1.89
N ARG A 121 -9.26 -11.09 3.19
CA ARG A 121 -9.00 -12.15 4.14
C ARG A 121 -10.27 -12.97 4.31
N THR A 122 -10.11 -14.27 4.21
CA THR A 122 -11.14 -15.19 4.65
C THR A 122 -10.86 -15.55 6.10
N ASN A 123 -11.75 -15.17 6.93
CA ASN A 123 -11.67 -15.54 8.35
C ASN A 123 -12.49 -16.79 8.59
#